data_35321c84c4b0ced80de8fdbe140ba805
#
_entry.id   35321c84c4b0ced80de8fdbe140ba805
#
_cell.length_a   1.000
_cell.length_b   1.000
_cell.length_c   1.000
_cell.angle_alpha   90.00
_cell.angle_beta   90.00
_cell.angle_gamma   90.00
#
_symmetry.space_group_name_H-M   'P 1'
#
loop_
_entity.id
_entity.type
_entity.pdbx_description
1 polymer ?
#
loop_
_entity_poly.entity_id
_entity_poly.type
_entity_poly.pdbx_seq_one_letter_code
_entity_poly.pdbx_strand_id
1 'polypeptide(L)'
;MASESGGGGESKSDQFESFLSDNCPPMGIYETLYAFADSFGSFMGTEGTHPWSQGFPLTTPLEKFGGPELPASVEVTWEDRFYPKAWGHPSLREAIVEFYNSRYGSTITPENVMVFAGGRPGIYTVMAFLKEHVKVKIGNIEWPAYLDILTQTNTEYDIVPFSKENNFHPRNAEYFDRTGVADGTALMPVISNPQNPSGQTRSGEELKE
;
A
#
# COMPACT_ATOMS: atom_id res chain seq x y z
N MET A 1 -49.35 -47.31 2.81
CA MET A 1 -49.20 -45.97 3.42
C MET A 1 -47.90 -45.39 2.87
N ALA A 2 -48.06 -44.40 2.03
CA ALA A 2 -46.99 -43.85 1.22
C ALA A 2 -46.05 -42.99 2.08
N SER A 3 -44.74 -43.19 1.93
CA SER A 3 -43.71 -42.30 2.39
C SER A 3 -43.34 -41.35 1.28
N GLU A 4 -43.69 -40.08 1.42
CA GLU A 4 -43.27 -39.02 0.54
C GLU A 4 -41.78 -38.69 0.80
N SER A 5 -40.96 -38.92 -0.21
CA SER A 5 -39.59 -38.47 -0.27
C SER A 5 -39.60 -36.98 -0.68
N GLY A 6 -39.26 -36.12 0.27
CA GLY A 6 -38.98 -34.70 0.00
C GLY A 6 -37.74 -34.55 -0.85
N GLY A 7 -37.91 -34.20 -2.13
CA GLY A 7 -36.84 -33.74 -2.98
C GLY A 7 -36.39 -32.38 -2.55
N GLY A 8 -35.14 -32.29 -2.00
CA GLY A 8 -34.47 -31.04 -1.82
C GLY A 8 -34.17 -30.43 -3.18
N GLY A 9 -34.85 -29.34 -3.51
CA GLY A 9 -34.53 -28.58 -4.70
C GLY A 9 -33.16 -27.90 -4.51
N GLU A 10 -32.20 -28.33 -5.30
CA GLU A 10 -30.96 -27.62 -5.47
C GLU A 10 -31.25 -26.17 -5.90
N SER A 11 -30.75 -25.24 -5.14
CA SER A 11 -30.86 -23.81 -5.41
C SER A 11 -30.20 -23.52 -6.77
N LYS A 12 -30.92 -22.84 -7.64
CA LYS A 12 -30.38 -22.40 -8.96
C LYS A 12 -29.19 -21.42 -8.85
N SER A 13 -28.69 -21.14 -7.64
CA SER A 13 -27.52 -20.30 -7.42
C SER A 13 -26.19 -20.98 -7.76
N ASP A 14 -26.16 -22.30 -7.88
CA ASP A 14 -24.93 -23.08 -8.08
C ASP A 14 -24.55 -23.29 -9.57
N GLN A 15 -25.25 -22.65 -10.48
CA GLN A 15 -25.03 -22.84 -11.93
C GLN A 15 -24.19 -21.76 -12.60
N PHE A 16 -23.74 -20.75 -11.89
CA PHE A 16 -22.86 -19.71 -12.45
C PHE A 16 -21.42 -19.94 -11.99
N GLU A 17 -20.61 -20.48 -12.88
CA GLU A 17 -19.18 -20.49 -12.73
C GLU A 17 -18.67 -19.03 -12.61
N SER A 18 -17.85 -18.74 -11.62
CA SER A 18 -17.30 -17.41 -11.42
C SER A 18 -16.38 -17.05 -12.59
N PHE A 19 -16.59 -15.87 -13.18
CA PHE A 19 -15.66 -15.31 -14.17
C PHE A 19 -14.44 -14.63 -13.54
N LEU A 20 -14.40 -14.57 -12.22
CA LEU A 20 -13.26 -14.02 -11.50
C LEU A 20 -12.16 -15.09 -11.35
N SER A 21 -10.93 -14.65 -11.36
CA SER A 21 -9.79 -15.53 -11.11
C SER A 21 -9.86 -16.17 -9.73
N ASP A 22 -9.64 -17.48 -9.65
CA ASP A 22 -9.51 -18.21 -8.38
C ASP A 22 -8.20 -17.85 -7.64
N ASN A 23 -7.28 -17.19 -8.33
CA ASN A 23 -6.01 -16.70 -7.79
C ASN A 23 -6.12 -15.30 -7.18
N CYS A 24 -7.22 -14.99 -6.50
CA CYS A 24 -7.27 -13.78 -5.69
C CYS A 24 -6.26 -13.89 -4.56
N PRO A 25 -5.36 -12.92 -4.39
CA PRO A 25 -4.46 -12.93 -3.25
C PRO A 25 -5.28 -12.83 -1.96
N PRO A 26 -4.78 -13.42 -0.86
CA PRO A 26 -5.43 -13.29 0.43
C PRO A 26 -5.67 -11.83 0.78
N MET A 27 -6.71 -11.54 1.53
CA MET A 27 -7.07 -10.17 1.94
C MET A 27 -6.01 -9.52 2.87
N GLY A 28 -4.98 -10.28 3.25
CA GLY A 28 -3.87 -9.81 4.06
C GLY A 28 -4.33 -9.31 5.42
N ILE A 29 -4.10 -8.02 5.70
CA ILE A 29 -4.47 -7.40 6.98
C ILE A 29 -5.97 -7.51 7.32
N TYR A 30 -6.83 -7.54 6.31
CA TYR A 30 -8.27 -7.65 6.52
C TYR A 30 -8.68 -9.02 7.08
N GLU A 31 -7.99 -10.10 6.73
CA GLU A 31 -8.22 -11.40 7.33
C GLU A 31 -7.98 -11.36 8.83
N THR A 32 -6.89 -10.70 9.25
CA THR A 32 -6.57 -10.50 10.67
C THR A 32 -7.63 -9.66 11.36
N LEU A 33 -8.12 -8.60 10.72
CA LEU A 33 -9.18 -7.73 11.26
C LEU A 33 -10.48 -8.49 11.48
N TYR A 34 -10.89 -9.28 10.51
CA TYR A 34 -12.12 -10.08 10.60
C TYR A 34 -11.97 -11.23 11.62
N ALA A 35 -10.84 -11.93 11.59
CA ALA A 35 -10.57 -12.96 12.60
C ALA A 35 -10.56 -12.42 14.04
N PHE A 36 -10.05 -11.20 14.23
CA PHE A 36 -10.11 -10.52 15.51
C PHE A 36 -11.57 -10.20 15.90
N ALA A 37 -12.35 -9.63 14.98
CA ALA A 37 -13.74 -9.29 15.23
C ALA A 37 -14.58 -10.54 15.55
N ASP A 38 -14.38 -11.62 14.83
CA ASP A 38 -15.06 -12.90 15.06
C ASP A 38 -14.71 -13.52 16.42
N SER A 39 -13.44 -13.36 16.84
CA SER A 39 -12.95 -13.94 18.10
C SER A 39 -13.34 -13.13 19.34
N PHE A 40 -13.38 -11.81 19.22
CA PHE A 40 -13.54 -10.89 20.36
C PHE A 40 -14.86 -10.10 20.34
N GLY A 41 -15.65 -10.22 19.28
CA GLY A 41 -16.92 -9.51 19.12
C GLY A 41 -16.79 -8.01 18.88
N SER A 42 -15.58 -7.52 18.58
CA SER A 42 -15.31 -6.11 18.29
C SER A 42 -14.11 -5.96 17.34
N PHE A 43 -14.11 -4.92 16.53
CA PHE A 43 -12.97 -4.64 15.65
C PHE A 43 -11.77 -4.09 16.45
N MET A 44 -10.58 -4.36 15.93
CA MET A 44 -9.33 -3.76 16.41
C MET A 44 -9.43 -2.25 16.41
N GLY A 45 -8.93 -1.60 17.47
CA GLY A 45 -8.92 -0.15 17.63
C GLY A 45 -10.19 0.44 18.22
N THR A 46 -11.22 -0.37 18.53
CA THR A 46 -12.35 0.06 19.36
C THR A 46 -11.92 0.23 20.82
N GLU A 47 -12.65 1.03 21.57
CA GLU A 47 -12.36 1.26 22.99
C GLU A 47 -12.23 -0.06 23.77
N GLY A 48 -11.19 -0.17 24.58
CA GLY A 48 -10.87 -1.38 25.34
C GLY A 48 -10.07 -2.44 24.59
N THR A 49 -9.76 -2.23 23.30
CA THR A 49 -8.86 -3.13 22.54
C THR A 49 -7.43 -2.58 22.48
N HIS A 50 -6.44 -3.47 22.50
CA HIS A 50 -5.02 -3.12 22.42
C HIS A 50 -4.34 -3.92 21.28
N PRO A 51 -4.62 -3.60 20.01
CA PRO A 51 -4.11 -4.34 18.86
C PRO A 51 -2.61 -4.04 18.64
N TRP A 52 -1.76 -5.00 18.98
CA TRP A 52 -0.30 -4.91 18.78
C TRP A 52 0.13 -5.48 17.42
N SER A 53 -0.79 -6.12 16.71
CA SER A 53 -0.52 -6.75 15.41
C SER A 53 -0.67 -5.79 14.22
N GLN A 54 -1.23 -4.61 14.44
CA GLN A 54 -1.43 -3.61 13.39
C GLN A 54 -1.10 -2.21 13.92
N GLY A 55 -0.37 -1.43 13.12
CA GLY A 55 -0.16 0.00 13.38
C GLY A 55 -1.38 0.81 12.95
N PHE A 56 -1.96 1.56 13.88
CA PHE A 56 -2.98 2.55 13.59
C PHE A 56 -2.37 3.94 13.65
N PRO A 57 -2.80 4.88 12.81
CA PRO A 57 -2.42 6.28 12.97
C PRO A 57 -2.93 6.80 14.31
N LEU A 58 -2.23 7.79 14.88
CA LEU A 58 -2.70 8.46 16.08
C LEU A 58 -4.07 9.10 15.82
N THR A 59 -5.05 8.72 16.63
CA THR A 59 -6.41 9.28 16.59
C THR A 59 -6.61 10.42 17.57
N THR A 60 -5.58 10.72 18.38
CA THR A 60 -5.58 11.86 19.29
C THR A 60 -5.62 13.15 18.48
N PRO A 61 -6.52 14.08 18.80
CA PRO A 61 -6.60 15.35 18.10
C PRO A 61 -5.26 16.08 18.00
N LEU A 62 -4.96 16.63 16.85
CA LEU A 62 -3.67 17.28 16.56
C LEU A 62 -3.41 18.48 17.49
N GLU A 63 -4.46 19.14 17.97
CA GLU A 63 -4.39 20.27 18.91
C GLU A 63 -3.63 19.90 20.20
N LYS A 64 -3.75 18.66 20.67
CA LYS A 64 -3.00 18.17 21.85
C LYS A 64 -1.50 18.13 21.63
N PHE A 65 -1.07 18.16 20.37
CA PHE A 65 0.34 18.19 19.97
C PHE A 65 0.75 19.55 19.38
N GLY A 66 -0.08 20.59 19.54
CA GLY A 66 0.19 21.90 18.99
C GLY A 66 -0.06 22.02 17.47
N GLY A 67 -0.74 21.05 16.89
CA GLY A 67 -1.17 21.10 15.50
C GLY A 67 -2.43 21.94 15.29
N PRO A 68 -2.78 22.24 14.05
CA PRO A 68 -4.00 22.99 13.74
C PRO A 68 -5.26 22.14 14.02
N GLU A 69 -6.33 22.81 14.41
CA GLU A 69 -7.65 22.20 14.46
C GLU A 69 -8.08 21.79 13.05
N LEU A 70 -8.55 20.56 12.91
CA LEU A 70 -9.11 20.09 11.65
C LEU A 70 -10.53 20.64 11.49
N PRO A 71 -10.93 21.06 10.28
CA PRO A 71 -12.28 21.55 10.04
C PRO A 71 -13.30 20.44 10.34
N ALA A 72 -14.33 20.78 11.10
CA ALA A 72 -15.41 19.84 11.45
C ALA A 72 -16.27 19.46 10.23
N SER A 73 -16.25 20.27 9.18
CA SER A 73 -16.95 20.02 7.92
C SER A 73 -16.19 20.64 6.76
N VAL A 74 -16.34 20.04 5.60
CA VAL A 74 -15.84 20.57 4.32
C VAL A 74 -17.05 20.87 3.45
N GLU A 75 -17.13 22.10 2.92
CA GLU A 75 -18.17 22.47 1.97
C GLU A 75 -17.88 21.78 0.63
N VAL A 76 -18.90 21.10 0.11
CA VAL A 76 -18.88 20.53 -1.24
C VAL A 76 -19.62 21.46 -2.17
N THR A 77 -18.92 22.09 -3.07
CA THR A 77 -19.47 23.03 -4.04
C THR A 77 -20.04 22.33 -5.27
N TRP A 78 -20.65 23.08 -6.17
CA TRP A 78 -21.13 22.53 -7.43
C TRP A 78 -19.99 22.08 -8.33
N GLU A 79 -18.85 22.77 -8.33
CA GLU A 79 -17.63 22.47 -9.08
C GLU A 79 -17.01 21.12 -8.66
N ASP A 80 -17.14 20.76 -7.38
CA ASP A 80 -16.62 19.48 -6.85
C ASP A 80 -17.36 18.25 -7.39
N ARG A 81 -18.48 18.45 -8.07
CA ARG A 81 -19.29 17.39 -8.67
C ARG A 81 -18.89 17.06 -10.11
N PHE A 82 -18.01 17.84 -10.72
CA PHE A 82 -17.49 17.55 -12.04
C PHE A 82 -16.41 16.48 -12.00
N TYR A 83 -16.13 15.87 -13.15
CA TYR A 83 -15.03 14.93 -13.27
C TYR A 83 -13.72 15.61 -12.90
N PRO A 84 -12.94 15.04 -11.99
CA PRO A 84 -11.63 15.57 -11.63
C PRO A 84 -10.66 15.46 -12.81
N LYS A 85 -9.62 16.26 -12.81
CA LYS A 85 -8.49 16.07 -13.72
C LYS A 85 -7.82 14.72 -13.41
N ALA A 86 -7.39 14.00 -14.44
CA ALA A 86 -6.80 12.65 -14.32
C ALA A 86 -5.58 12.62 -13.37
N TRP A 87 -4.85 13.72 -13.25
CA TRP A 87 -3.68 13.85 -12.37
C TRP A 87 -4.00 14.35 -10.96
N GLY A 88 -5.23 14.68 -10.69
CA GLY A 88 -5.69 15.33 -9.46
C GLY A 88 -5.98 16.82 -9.67
N HIS A 89 -6.64 17.43 -8.68
CA HIS A 89 -7.03 18.83 -8.72
C HIS A 89 -5.79 19.74 -8.80
N PRO A 90 -5.76 20.75 -9.69
CA PRO A 90 -4.58 21.59 -9.86
C PRO A 90 -4.08 22.24 -8.57
N SER A 91 -4.97 22.85 -7.77
CA SER A 91 -4.58 23.52 -6.53
C SER A 91 -3.99 22.54 -5.48
N LEU A 92 -4.46 21.29 -5.43
CA LEU A 92 -3.89 20.27 -4.56
C LEU A 92 -2.46 19.90 -5.02
N ARG A 93 -2.25 19.74 -6.32
CA ARG A 93 -0.92 19.45 -6.87
C ARG A 93 0.06 20.60 -6.62
N GLU A 94 -0.39 21.84 -6.77
CA GLU A 94 0.38 23.05 -6.46
C GLU A 94 0.75 23.11 -4.96
N ALA A 95 -0.20 22.84 -4.06
CA ALA A 95 0.04 22.81 -2.63
C ALA A 95 1.03 21.69 -2.22
N ILE A 96 0.96 20.53 -2.86
CA ILE A 96 1.93 19.44 -2.67
C ILE A 96 3.32 19.89 -3.10
N VAL A 97 3.44 20.52 -4.25
CA VAL A 97 4.71 21.08 -4.77
C VAL A 97 5.29 22.10 -3.81
N GLU A 98 4.49 23.05 -3.37
CA GLU A 98 4.91 24.06 -2.39
C GLU A 98 5.42 23.41 -1.10
N PHE A 99 4.68 22.45 -0.56
CA PHE A 99 5.08 21.71 0.63
C PHE A 99 6.44 21.01 0.46
N TYR A 100 6.61 20.25 -0.62
CA TYR A 100 7.86 19.52 -0.85
C TYR A 100 9.05 20.44 -1.12
N ASN A 101 8.86 21.48 -1.93
CA ASN A 101 9.92 22.42 -2.26
C ASN A 101 10.35 23.23 -1.04
N SER A 102 9.40 23.68 -0.22
CA SER A 102 9.71 24.45 0.99
C SER A 102 10.29 23.58 2.10
N ARG A 103 9.79 22.36 2.27
CA ARG A 103 10.18 21.48 3.38
C ARG A 103 11.47 20.72 3.15
N TYR A 104 11.72 20.30 1.92
CA TYR A 104 12.82 19.40 1.56
C TYR A 104 13.80 20.01 0.56
N GLY A 105 13.59 21.25 0.12
CA GLY A 105 14.44 21.90 -0.87
C GLY A 105 14.40 21.23 -2.22
N SER A 106 13.31 20.52 -2.55
CA SER A 106 13.13 19.95 -3.87
C SER A 106 12.81 21.03 -4.91
N THR A 107 12.86 20.68 -6.17
CA THR A 107 12.55 21.57 -7.31
C THR A 107 11.50 20.95 -8.23
N ILE A 108 10.54 20.23 -7.63
CA ILE A 108 9.45 19.61 -8.38
C ILE A 108 8.44 20.65 -8.84
N THR A 109 7.70 20.29 -9.88
CA THR A 109 6.61 21.08 -10.47
C THR A 109 5.30 20.27 -10.41
N PRO A 110 4.13 20.87 -10.64
CA PRO A 110 2.87 20.14 -10.68
C PRO A 110 2.85 18.96 -11.66
N GLU A 111 3.66 18.98 -12.72
CA GLU A 111 3.79 17.88 -13.68
C GLU A 111 4.47 16.64 -13.09
N ASN A 112 5.19 16.80 -11.97
CA ASN A 112 5.80 15.68 -11.23
C ASN A 112 4.86 15.07 -10.20
N VAL A 113 3.62 15.55 -10.07
CA VAL A 113 2.67 15.13 -9.04
C VAL A 113 1.43 14.52 -9.69
N MET A 114 1.09 13.31 -9.25
CA MET A 114 -0.16 12.65 -9.58
C MET A 114 -0.83 12.19 -8.28
N VAL A 115 -2.13 12.48 -8.13
CA VAL A 115 -2.92 12.15 -6.93
C VAL A 115 -3.79 10.95 -7.21
N PHE A 116 -3.77 9.99 -6.30
CA PHE A 116 -4.58 8.77 -6.36
C PHE A 116 -5.53 8.69 -5.17
N ALA A 117 -6.58 7.90 -5.30
CA ALA A 117 -7.49 7.58 -4.19
C ALA A 117 -6.85 6.57 -3.22
N GLY A 118 -5.78 6.99 -2.55
CA GLY A 118 -4.95 6.17 -1.65
C GLY A 118 -3.61 5.75 -2.26
N GLY A 119 -2.68 5.33 -1.42
CA GLY A 119 -1.32 4.95 -1.85
C GLY A 119 -1.28 3.65 -2.66
N ARG A 120 -2.10 2.67 -2.31
CA ARG A 120 -2.11 1.36 -2.98
C ARG A 120 -2.42 1.45 -4.49
N PRO A 121 -3.46 2.17 -4.96
CA PRO A 121 -3.70 2.39 -6.38
C PRO A 121 -2.53 3.06 -7.10
N GLY A 122 -1.85 4.00 -6.45
CA GLY A 122 -0.67 4.66 -7.02
C GLY A 122 0.49 3.68 -7.21
N ILE A 123 0.79 2.88 -6.20
CA ILE A 123 1.85 1.85 -6.27
C ILE A 123 1.52 0.81 -7.34
N TYR A 124 0.27 0.33 -7.36
CA TYR A 124 -0.20 -0.60 -8.39
C TYR A 124 0.02 -0.04 -9.80
N THR A 125 -0.37 1.21 -10.01
CA THR A 125 -0.19 1.87 -11.31
C THR A 125 1.28 1.93 -11.71
N VAL A 126 2.17 2.33 -10.80
CA VAL A 126 3.61 2.37 -11.10
C VAL A 126 4.12 0.98 -11.50
N MET A 127 3.79 -0.05 -10.73
CA MET A 127 4.26 -1.42 -11.01
C MET A 127 3.68 -1.97 -12.32
N ALA A 128 2.40 -1.72 -12.60
CA ALA A 128 1.74 -2.17 -13.82
C ALA A 128 2.30 -1.54 -15.11
N PHE A 129 2.93 -0.37 -15.00
CA PHE A 129 3.52 0.33 -16.15
C PHE A 129 5.04 0.21 -16.25
N LEU A 130 5.67 -0.61 -15.42
CA LEU A 130 7.10 -0.91 -15.56
C LEU A 130 7.36 -1.66 -16.86
N LYS A 131 8.47 -1.33 -17.51
CA LYS A 131 8.90 -2.04 -18.71
C LYS A 131 9.48 -3.42 -18.36
N GLU A 132 9.41 -4.36 -19.29
CA GLU A 132 9.90 -5.74 -19.13
C GLU A 132 11.36 -5.86 -18.67
N HIS A 133 12.18 -4.84 -18.98
CA HIS A 133 13.59 -4.81 -18.57
C HIS A 133 13.85 -4.10 -17.24
N VAL A 134 12.83 -3.92 -16.42
CA VAL A 134 12.95 -3.40 -15.05
C VAL A 134 12.70 -4.52 -14.07
N LYS A 135 13.66 -4.77 -13.19
CA LYS A 135 13.54 -5.72 -12.10
C LYS A 135 13.45 -4.99 -10.77
N VAL A 136 12.43 -5.29 -10.00
CA VAL A 136 12.21 -4.69 -8.67
C VAL A 136 13.07 -5.41 -7.65
N LYS A 137 13.72 -4.67 -6.76
CA LYS A 137 14.44 -5.16 -5.58
C LYS A 137 13.70 -4.73 -4.32
N ILE A 138 13.22 -5.69 -3.55
CA ILE A 138 12.37 -5.41 -2.38
C ILE A 138 12.79 -6.28 -1.19
N GLY A 139 12.72 -5.72 0.01
CA GLY A 139 13.03 -6.47 1.23
C GLY A 139 12.04 -7.60 1.52
N ASN A 140 12.52 -8.68 2.16
CA ASN A 140 11.64 -9.74 2.66
C ASN A 140 10.81 -9.31 3.87
N ILE A 141 11.17 -8.20 4.52
CA ILE A 141 10.41 -7.56 5.59
C ILE A 141 9.97 -6.19 5.06
N GLU A 142 8.81 -6.16 4.43
CA GLU A 142 8.19 -4.95 3.89
C GLU A 142 6.67 -5.02 4.04
N TRP A 143 5.99 -3.92 3.77
CA TRP A 143 4.55 -3.90 3.74
C TRP A 143 4.01 -4.94 2.75
N PRO A 144 3.21 -5.93 3.21
CA PRO A 144 2.85 -7.09 2.39
C PRO A 144 2.20 -6.75 1.04
N ALA A 145 1.47 -5.64 0.98
CA ALA A 145 0.80 -5.24 -0.25
C ALA A 145 1.74 -4.95 -1.43
N TYR A 146 3.03 -4.68 -1.20
CA TYR A 146 3.99 -4.59 -2.30
C TYR A 146 4.13 -5.92 -3.05
N LEU A 147 4.28 -7.03 -2.31
CA LEU A 147 4.42 -8.35 -2.91
C LEU A 147 3.13 -8.79 -3.61
N ASP A 148 1.97 -8.48 -3.03
CA ASP A 148 0.67 -8.74 -3.66
C ASP A 148 0.56 -8.00 -5.00
N ILE A 149 0.93 -6.72 -5.02
CA ILE A 149 0.91 -5.89 -6.23
C ILE A 149 1.88 -6.43 -7.29
N LEU A 150 3.12 -6.75 -6.91
CA LEU A 150 4.12 -7.28 -7.83
C LEU A 150 3.65 -8.60 -8.47
N THR A 151 3.01 -9.45 -7.68
CA THR A 151 2.41 -10.69 -8.18
C THR A 151 1.26 -10.43 -9.15
N GLN A 152 0.35 -9.54 -8.80
CA GLN A 152 -0.82 -9.20 -9.64
C GLN A 152 -0.43 -8.51 -10.95
N THR A 153 0.60 -7.68 -10.93
CA THR A 153 1.10 -6.99 -12.12
C THR A 153 2.08 -7.84 -12.95
N ASN A 154 2.37 -9.08 -12.50
CA ASN A 154 3.36 -9.96 -13.10
C ASN A 154 4.73 -9.27 -13.28
N THR A 155 5.12 -8.45 -12.31
CA THR A 155 6.37 -7.71 -12.31
C THR A 155 7.50 -8.59 -11.75
N GLU A 156 8.63 -8.69 -12.45
CA GLU A 156 9.79 -9.40 -11.96
C GLU A 156 10.42 -8.71 -10.75
N TYR A 157 10.71 -9.46 -9.70
CA TYR A 157 11.38 -8.94 -8.52
C TYR A 157 12.34 -9.95 -7.88
N ASP A 158 13.33 -9.42 -7.17
CA ASP A 158 14.20 -10.17 -6.28
C ASP A 158 14.02 -9.71 -4.84
N ILE A 159 14.15 -10.67 -3.94
CA ILE A 159 14.10 -10.39 -2.50
C ILE A 159 15.49 -9.98 -1.99
N VAL A 160 15.53 -8.84 -1.31
CA VAL A 160 16.70 -8.39 -0.54
C VAL A 160 16.54 -8.87 0.91
N PRO A 161 17.46 -9.70 1.42
CA PRO A 161 17.27 -10.30 2.74
C PRO A 161 17.49 -9.28 3.87
N PHE A 162 16.52 -9.16 4.77
CA PHE A 162 16.68 -8.61 6.10
C PHE A 162 17.05 -9.76 7.04
N SER A 163 18.24 -9.75 7.55
CA SER A 163 18.80 -10.86 8.32
C SER A 163 19.60 -10.35 9.52
N LYS A 164 20.01 -11.27 10.39
CA LYS A 164 20.87 -10.92 11.52
C LYS A 164 22.24 -10.39 11.09
N GLU A 165 22.74 -10.88 9.96
CA GLU A 165 24.05 -10.50 9.40
C GLU A 165 24.10 -9.02 9.01
N ASN A 166 22.96 -8.45 8.58
CA ASN A 166 22.84 -7.03 8.24
C ASN A 166 22.00 -6.24 9.28
N ASN A 167 21.84 -6.79 10.49
CA ASN A 167 21.04 -6.19 11.57
C ASN A 167 19.61 -5.83 11.13
N PHE A 168 19.01 -6.61 10.23
CA PHE A 168 17.71 -6.34 9.61
C PHE A 168 17.62 -4.96 8.94
N HIS A 169 18.76 -4.46 8.48
CA HIS A 169 18.89 -3.16 7.79
C HIS A 169 19.83 -3.30 6.59
N PRO A 170 19.35 -3.86 5.46
CA PRO A 170 20.17 -4.03 4.27
C PRO A 170 20.70 -2.69 3.77
N ARG A 171 21.99 -2.65 3.40
CA ARG A 171 22.61 -1.47 2.80
C ARG A 171 22.10 -1.27 1.38
N ASN A 172 22.25 -0.07 0.85
CA ASN A 172 21.87 0.24 -0.52
C ASN A 172 22.55 -0.69 -1.53
N ALA A 173 23.81 -1.02 -1.34
CA ALA A 173 24.54 -1.95 -2.19
C ALA A 173 23.85 -3.32 -2.36
N GLU A 174 23.12 -3.79 -1.36
CA GLU A 174 22.35 -5.05 -1.43
C GLU A 174 21.14 -4.93 -2.35
N TYR A 175 20.51 -3.76 -2.42
CA TYR A 175 19.43 -3.48 -3.36
C TYR A 175 19.93 -3.32 -4.80
N PHE A 176 21.16 -2.86 -4.99
CA PHE A 176 21.76 -2.69 -6.30
C PHE A 176 22.65 -3.87 -6.73
N ASP A 177 22.66 -4.97 -5.96
CA ASP A 177 23.34 -6.19 -6.37
C ASP A 177 22.77 -6.72 -7.68
N ARG A 178 23.65 -6.89 -8.65
CA ARG A 178 23.33 -7.35 -10.01
C ARG A 178 23.59 -8.85 -10.21
N THR A 179 23.87 -9.59 -9.15
CA THR A 179 24.09 -11.04 -9.26
C THR A 179 22.84 -11.71 -9.87
N GLY A 180 23.01 -12.40 -10.97
CA GLY A 180 21.92 -13.05 -11.69
C GLY A 180 20.99 -12.14 -12.49
N VAL A 181 21.31 -10.84 -12.61
CA VAL A 181 20.54 -9.88 -13.38
C VAL A 181 21.11 -9.77 -14.79
N ALA A 182 20.28 -9.92 -15.81
CA ALA A 182 20.67 -9.82 -17.21
C ALA A 182 21.20 -8.42 -17.56
N ASP A 183 22.12 -8.37 -18.53
CA ASP A 183 22.62 -7.09 -19.05
C ASP A 183 21.47 -6.26 -19.64
N GLY A 184 21.54 -4.96 -19.43
CA GLY A 184 20.49 -4.02 -19.88
C GLY A 184 19.25 -3.94 -18.98
N THR A 185 19.12 -4.81 -17.98
CA THR A 185 18.02 -4.71 -16.99
C THR A 185 18.28 -3.57 -16.01
N ALA A 186 17.31 -2.69 -15.85
CA ALA A 186 17.31 -1.65 -14.82
C ALA A 186 16.86 -2.25 -13.47
N LEU A 187 17.50 -1.83 -12.38
CA LEU A 187 17.07 -2.19 -11.03
C LEU A 187 16.23 -1.04 -10.44
N MET A 188 15.13 -1.40 -9.81
CA MET A 188 14.25 -0.47 -9.11
C MET A 188 14.12 -0.91 -7.64
N PRO A 189 14.88 -0.30 -6.72
CA PRO A 189 14.70 -0.53 -5.30
C PRO A 189 13.34 -0.02 -4.81
N VAL A 190 12.68 -0.81 -3.96
CA VAL A 190 11.51 -0.40 -3.19
C VAL A 190 11.91 -0.36 -1.73
N ILE A 191 11.91 0.83 -1.16
CA ILE A 191 12.39 1.09 0.20
C ILE A 191 11.35 1.96 0.92
N SER A 192 10.77 1.43 2.00
CA SER A 192 9.97 2.23 2.92
C SER A 192 10.88 2.97 3.92
N ASN A 193 10.62 4.24 4.16
CA ASN A 193 11.39 5.03 5.13
C ASN A 193 10.47 6.01 5.90
N PRO A 194 10.16 5.77 7.17
CA PRO A 194 10.55 4.60 7.99
C PRO A 194 10.06 3.28 7.40
N GLN A 195 10.83 2.22 7.65
CA GLN A 195 10.52 0.88 7.14
C GLN A 195 9.31 0.28 7.88
N ASN A 196 8.35 -0.25 7.15
CA ASN A 196 7.22 -0.96 7.71
C ASN A 196 7.44 -2.49 7.56
N PRO A 197 7.46 -3.31 8.63
CA PRO A 197 6.97 -2.98 9.98
C PRO A 197 8.06 -2.66 11.01
N SER A 198 9.35 -2.68 10.68
CA SER A 198 10.43 -2.61 11.67
C SER A 198 10.59 -1.23 12.32
N GLY A 199 10.12 -0.15 11.68
CA GLY A 199 10.31 1.23 12.12
C GLY A 199 11.72 1.76 11.91
N GLN A 200 12.62 1.00 11.31
CA GLN A 200 13.98 1.46 10.99
C GLN A 200 13.94 2.59 9.96
N THR A 201 14.86 3.54 10.12
CA THR A 201 14.99 4.68 9.23
C THR A 201 16.35 4.70 8.56
N ARG A 202 16.38 5.13 7.31
CA ARG A 202 17.60 5.47 6.59
C ARG A 202 17.87 6.94 6.74
N SER A 203 19.13 7.26 7.02
CA SER A 203 19.60 8.66 7.06
C SER A 203 19.60 9.27 5.65
N GLY A 204 19.67 10.60 5.60
CA GLY A 204 19.83 11.29 4.32
C GLY A 204 21.15 10.96 3.60
N GLU A 205 22.17 10.54 4.33
CA GLU A 205 23.45 10.10 3.75
C GLU A 205 23.29 8.72 3.11
N GLU A 206 22.69 7.76 3.82
CA GLU A 206 22.39 6.42 3.27
C GLU A 206 21.48 6.48 2.03
N LEU A 207 20.58 7.44 1.95
CA LEU A 207 19.71 7.60 0.77
C LEU A 207 20.39 8.27 -0.43
N LYS A 208 21.59 8.82 -0.25
CA LYS A 208 22.39 9.44 -1.33
C LYS A 208 23.42 8.50 -1.96
N GLU A 209 23.77 7.43 -1.26
CA GLU A 209 24.62 6.36 -1.80
C GLU A 209 23.92 5.62 -2.93
#